data_91bf614315dcaba58a4a556f4ba37ed4
#
_entry.id   91bf614315dcaba58a4a556f4ba37ed4
#
_cell.length_a   1.000
_cell.length_b   1.000
_cell.length_c   1.000
_cell.angle_alpha   90.00
_cell.angle_beta   90.00
_cell.angle_gamma   90.00
#
_symmetry.space_group_name_H-M   'P 1'
#
loop_
_entity.id
_entity.type
_entity.pdbx_description
1 polymer ?
#
loop_
_entity_poly.entity_id
_entity_poly.type
_entity_poly.pdbx_seq_one_letter_code
_entity_poly.pdbx_strand_id
1 'polypeptide(L)' 'MENNTLPQFDRERHGGLWDRGGADSYYRRGPEPHWYPEGTYVGQKITELTPAEIAEYMAGYQDNEESGYHKEW' A
#
# COMPACT_ATOMS: atom_id res chain seq x y z
N MET A 1 22.17 -0.68 -13.37
CA MET A 1 21.20 0.43 -13.38
C MET A 1 20.63 0.62 -11.99
N GLU A 2 20.71 1.82 -11.52
CA GLU A 2 20.21 2.10 -10.20
C GLU A 2 18.73 2.34 -10.19
N ASN A 3 18.08 1.83 -9.18
CA ASN A 3 16.67 2.09 -8.96
C ASN A 3 16.53 3.27 -8.02
N ASN A 4 16.01 4.39 -8.51
CA ASN A 4 15.85 5.60 -7.72
C ASN A 4 14.50 5.69 -7.02
N THR A 5 13.72 4.63 -7.09
CA THR A 5 12.41 4.61 -6.45
C THR A 5 12.58 4.59 -4.94
N LEU A 6 11.92 5.51 -4.26
CA LEU A 6 11.91 5.51 -2.81
C LEU A 6 11.18 4.27 -2.31
N PRO A 7 11.57 3.74 -1.13
CA PRO A 7 11.01 2.47 -0.65
C PRO A 7 9.49 2.45 -0.59
N GLN A 8 8.88 3.55 -0.13
CA GLN A 8 7.42 3.57 0.00
C GLN A 8 6.71 3.52 -1.34
N PHE A 9 7.39 3.90 -2.43
CA PHE A 9 6.81 3.88 -3.77
C PHE A 9 7.18 2.63 -4.57
N ASP A 10 7.94 1.72 -3.96
CA ASP A 10 8.30 0.46 -4.62
C ASP A 10 7.11 -0.48 -4.50
N ARG A 11 6.45 -0.72 -5.64
CA ARG A 11 5.20 -1.49 -5.65
C ARG A 11 5.39 -2.95 -5.33
N GLU A 12 6.61 -3.45 -5.43
CA GLU A 12 6.91 -4.84 -5.11
C GLU A 12 7.30 -5.04 -3.66
N ARG A 13 7.42 -3.94 -2.90
CA ARG A 13 7.89 -4.02 -1.54
C ARG A 13 6.74 -4.35 -0.60
N HIS A 14 6.92 -5.40 0.22
CA HIS A 14 5.96 -5.73 1.26
C HIS A 14 5.88 -4.59 2.26
N GLY A 15 4.69 -4.13 2.52
CA GLY A 15 4.48 -3.02 3.45
C GLY A 15 4.52 -1.66 2.80
N GLY A 16 4.87 -1.56 1.52
CA GLY A 16 4.87 -0.29 0.82
C GLY A 16 3.46 0.23 0.57
N LEU A 17 3.38 1.46 0.06
CA LEU A 17 2.07 2.12 -0.11
C LEU A 17 1.13 1.34 -1.03
N TRP A 18 1.62 0.94 -2.20
CA TRP A 18 0.81 0.18 -3.15
C TRP A 18 0.35 -1.15 -2.52
N ASP A 19 1.30 -1.85 -1.89
CA ASP A 19 1.02 -3.14 -1.28
C ASP A 19 -0.06 -3.01 -0.21
N ARG A 20 0.04 -1.99 0.63
CA ARG A 20 -0.94 -1.82 1.72
C ARG A 20 -2.30 -1.40 1.19
N GLY A 21 -2.31 -0.56 0.15
CA GLY A 21 -3.57 -0.20 -0.48
C GLY A 21 -4.28 -1.42 -1.03
N GLY A 22 -3.57 -2.24 -1.77
CA GLY A 22 -4.14 -3.47 -2.32
C GLY A 22 -4.61 -4.42 -1.23
N ALA A 23 -3.83 -4.53 -0.15
CA ALA A 23 -4.21 -5.42 0.95
C ALA A 23 -5.49 -4.97 1.64
N ASP A 24 -5.64 -3.66 1.86
CA ASP A 24 -6.85 -3.16 2.51
C ASP A 24 -8.08 -3.40 1.65
N SER A 25 -7.94 -3.27 0.33
CA SER A 25 -9.02 -3.62 -0.58
C SER A 25 -9.31 -5.12 -0.52
N TYR A 26 -8.25 -5.93 -0.59
CA TYR A 26 -8.39 -7.39 -0.59
C TYR A 26 -9.15 -7.88 0.65
N TYR A 27 -8.82 -7.32 1.82
CA TYR A 27 -9.45 -7.72 3.08
C TYR A 27 -10.71 -6.93 3.38
N ARG A 28 -11.15 -6.06 2.46
CA ARG A 28 -12.40 -5.32 2.57
C ARG A 28 -12.44 -4.40 3.79
N ARG A 29 -11.28 -3.82 4.12
CA ARG A 29 -11.18 -2.96 5.30
C ARG A 29 -11.56 -1.51 5.05
N GLY A 30 -11.61 -1.09 3.80
CA GLY A 30 -11.74 0.31 3.46
C GLY A 30 -10.38 1.00 3.46
N PRO A 31 -10.26 2.14 2.79
CA PRO A 31 -8.97 2.79 2.63
C PRO A 31 -8.51 3.46 3.93
N GLU A 32 -7.25 3.21 4.29
CA GLU A 32 -6.59 3.86 5.41
C GLU A 32 -5.14 4.06 5.00
N PRO A 33 -4.80 5.20 4.37
CA PRO A 33 -3.45 5.40 3.84
C PRO A 33 -2.37 5.27 4.92
N HIS A 34 -1.43 4.37 4.65
CA HIS A 34 -0.31 4.09 5.55
C HIS A 34 0.70 3.21 4.83
N TRP A 35 1.85 2.99 5.46
CA TRP A 35 2.79 1.98 5.00
C TRP A 35 3.69 1.56 6.15
N TYR A 36 4.45 0.48 5.95
CA TYR A 36 5.34 -0.10 6.96
C TYR A 36 6.76 -0.14 6.38
N PRO A 37 7.66 0.75 6.82
CA PRO A 37 9.01 0.79 6.26
C PRO A 37 9.79 -0.51 6.42
N GLU A 38 9.49 -1.29 7.45
CA GLU A 38 10.24 -2.50 7.74
C GLU A 38 9.48 -3.77 7.37
N GLY A 39 8.39 -3.63 6.61
CA GLY A 39 7.57 -4.77 6.22
C GLY A 39 6.25 -4.76 6.95
N THR A 40 5.25 -5.43 6.37
CA THR A 40 3.90 -5.42 6.91
C THR A 40 3.86 -5.85 8.36
N TYR A 41 3.30 -4.99 9.20
CA TYR A 41 3.13 -5.21 10.64
C TYR A 41 4.44 -5.33 11.41
N VAL A 42 5.57 -4.97 10.77
CA VAL A 42 6.86 -4.97 11.44
C VAL A 42 7.24 -3.53 11.70
N GLY A 43 7.57 -3.20 12.94
CA GLY A 43 8.00 -1.86 13.29
C GLY A 43 6.85 -0.88 13.27
N GLN A 44 7.16 0.37 12.93
CA GLN A 44 6.22 1.46 13.04
C GLN A 44 5.38 1.60 11.79
N LYS A 45 4.10 1.82 11.99
CA LYS A 45 3.16 2.15 10.92
C LYS A 45 3.22 3.65 10.67
N ILE A 46 3.48 4.04 9.43
CA ILE A 46 3.59 5.44 9.05
C ILE A 46 2.25 5.90 8.50
N THR A 47 1.63 6.89 9.14
CA THR A 47 0.31 7.39 8.75
C THR A 47 0.33 8.84 8.30
N GLU A 48 1.42 9.56 8.56
CA GLU A 48 1.56 10.94 8.10
C GLU A 48 2.16 10.91 6.72
N LEU A 49 1.34 11.15 5.72
CA LEU A 49 1.73 10.97 4.33
C LEU A 49 1.56 12.24 3.54
N THR A 50 2.45 12.42 2.55
CA THR A 50 2.29 13.49 1.57
C THR A 50 1.15 13.15 0.63
N PRO A 51 0.62 14.14 -0.12
CA PRO A 51 -0.39 13.84 -1.14
C PRO A 51 0.06 12.80 -2.15
N ALA A 52 1.35 12.81 -2.55
CA ALA A 52 1.85 11.82 -3.49
C ALA A 52 1.82 10.42 -2.89
N GLU A 53 2.14 10.31 -1.60
CA GLU A 53 2.11 9.03 -0.92
C GLU A 53 0.68 8.50 -0.80
N ILE A 54 -0.25 9.38 -0.45
CA ILE A 54 -1.66 9.00 -0.38
C ILE A 54 -2.14 8.53 -1.75
N ALA A 55 -1.75 9.23 -2.81
CA ALA A 55 -2.14 8.84 -4.16
C ALA A 55 -1.62 7.46 -4.53
N GLU A 56 -0.40 7.14 -4.13
CA GLU A 56 0.18 5.82 -4.44
C GLU A 56 -0.56 4.72 -3.68
N TYR A 57 -0.87 4.96 -2.40
CA TYR A 57 -1.67 4.01 -1.64
C TYR A 57 -3.03 3.79 -2.31
N MET A 58 -3.70 4.89 -2.67
CA MET A 58 -5.02 4.79 -3.28
C MET A 58 -4.96 4.13 -4.64
N ALA A 59 -3.86 4.32 -5.38
CA ALA A 59 -3.71 3.63 -6.66
C ALA A 59 -3.68 2.12 -6.46
N GLY A 60 -2.99 1.65 -5.43
CA GLY A 60 -2.98 0.22 -5.12
C GLY A 60 -4.34 -0.28 -4.69
N TYR A 61 -5.03 0.51 -3.87
CA TYR A 61 -6.38 0.18 -3.44
C TYR A 61 -7.32 0.06 -4.65
N GLN A 62 -7.28 1.07 -5.53
CA GLN A 62 -8.13 1.07 -6.73
C GLN A 62 -7.81 -0.08 -7.66
N ASP A 63 -6.51 -0.38 -7.83
CA ASP A 63 -6.11 -1.48 -8.69
C ASP A 63 -6.76 -2.79 -8.23
N ASN A 64 -6.74 -3.04 -6.94
CA ASN A 64 -7.34 -4.27 -6.42
C ASN A 64 -8.86 -4.23 -6.50
N GLU A 65 -9.46 -3.05 -6.27
CA GLU A 65 -10.91 -2.93 -6.39
C GLU A 65 -11.36 -3.25 -7.81
N GLU A 66 -10.61 -2.76 -8.81
CA GLU A 66 -10.96 -3.00 -10.20
C GLU A 66 -10.73 -4.44 -10.61
N SER A 67 -9.73 -5.10 -10.03
CA SER A 67 -9.47 -6.51 -10.34
C SER A 67 -10.48 -7.43 -9.67
N GLY A 68 -11.13 -6.97 -8.62
CA GLY A 68 -12.18 -7.75 -7.96
C GLY A 68 -11.67 -8.82 -7.03
N TYR A 69 -10.37 -8.84 -6.72
CA TYR A 69 -9.85 -9.84 -5.81
C TYR A 69 -10.12 -9.43 -4.37
N HIS A 70 -10.90 -10.23 -3.67
CA HIS A 70 -11.21 -9.98 -2.26
C HIS A 70 -11.15 -11.27 -1.49
N LYS A 71 -10.82 -11.12 -0.20
CA LYS A 71 -10.84 -12.26 0.71
C LYS A 71 -12.25 -12.81 0.81
N GLU A 72 -12.35 -14.12 0.73
CA GLU A 72 -13.63 -14.78 0.95
C GLU A 72 -13.72 -15.21 2.40
N TRP A 73 -14.83 -14.85 3.01
CA TRP A 73 -15.05 -15.12 4.45
C TRP A 73 -15.88 -16.37 4.65
#